data_a273967102fcb1111e2f3ede80e0da59
#
_entry.id   a273967102fcb1111e2f3ede80e0da59
#
_cell.length_a   1.000
_cell.length_b   1.000
_cell.length_c   1.000
_cell.angle_alpha   90.00
_cell.angle_beta   90.00
_cell.angle_gamma   90.00
#
_symmetry.space_group_name_H-M   'P 1'
#
loop_
_entity.id
_entity.type
_entity.pdbx_description
1 polymer ?
#
loop_
_entity_poly.entity_id
_entity_poly.type
_entity_poly.pdbx_seq_one_letter_code
_entity_poly.pdbx_strand_id
1 'polypeptide(L)'
;MKLIADSGSTKTDWTLINTPHPQRCDVVATFHTQGITPIHQQPDVIRQIIGHELISQLSTFPRASLIQSGVLESPLMSNIEVFFYGSGCTPTHVPMMKRMLGEVFSSQNIEVHSDLTAAARALCQHEPGIACILGTGANSCLYDGQDIIQNTPALGYILGDEGSGSVLGRLFMNAIFKNPAFADVRNDYLAKNKLTQADIIQKVYREPMGNRFLATTSLYIEEHLDNSLLCGLVVQNFRQFFRSNIVPYNRPDLPVHFVGSMAHHYLPQLEEAAQLEGFHVGTVMQSPMEGLITYHAQ
;
A
#
# COMPACT_ATOMS: atom_id res chain seq x y z
N MET A 1 4.64 -20.93 13.57
CA MET A 1 5.25 -19.88 12.71
C MET A 1 4.18 -19.22 11.87
N LYS A 2 4.31 -17.93 11.62
CA LYS A 2 3.36 -17.17 10.80
C LYS A 2 4.10 -16.57 9.61
N LEU A 3 3.55 -16.71 8.41
CA LEU A 3 4.04 -16.07 7.18
C LEU A 3 3.07 -14.96 6.81
N ILE A 4 3.54 -13.73 6.84
CA ILE A 4 2.75 -12.53 6.55
C ILE A 4 3.17 -12.02 5.17
N ALA A 5 2.20 -11.73 4.30
CA ALA A 5 2.42 -11.16 2.98
C ALA A 5 1.70 -9.83 2.83
N ASP A 6 2.41 -8.81 2.35
CA ASP A 6 1.86 -7.55 1.86
C ASP A 6 2.10 -7.44 0.36
N SER A 7 1.03 -7.51 -0.42
CA SER A 7 1.09 -7.62 -1.87
C SER A 7 0.47 -6.41 -2.57
N GLY A 8 1.34 -5.60 -3.14
CA GLY A 8 0.96 -4.56 -4.09
C GLY A 8 0.99 -5.06 -5.53
N SER A 9 0.73 -4.15 -6.47
CA SER A 9 0.72 -4.46 -7.90
C SER A 9 2.10 -4.71 -8.50
N THR A 10 3.19 -4.33 -7.82
CA THR A 10 4.57 -4.42 -8.33
C THR A 10 5.37 -5.50 -7.63
N LYS A 11 5.25 -5.59 -6.33
CA LYS A 11 5.97 -6.54 -5.48
C LYS A 11 5.08 -7.08 -4.38
N THR A 12 5.45 -8.26 -3.87
CA THR A 12 4.94 -8.80 -2.62
C THR A 12 6.10 -8.94 -1.65
N ASP A 13 5.97 -8.34 -0.49
CA ASP A 13 6.86 -8.49 0.64
C ASP A 13 6.33 -9.61 1.55
N TRP A 14 7.17 -10.60 1.85
CA TRP A 14 6.82 -11.74 2.70
C TRP A 14 7.72 -11.73 3.92
N THR A 15 7.14 -11.88 5.09
CA THR A 15 7.89 -11.94 6.36
C THR A 15 7.47 -13.17 7.15
N LEU A 16 8.46 -14.00 7.46
CA LEU A 16 8.30 -15.18 8.32
C LEU A 16 8.64 -14.77 9.75
N ILE A 17 7.67 -14.94 10.65
CA ILE A 17 7.85 -14.66 12.08
C ILE A 17 7.68 -15.91 12.93
N ASN A 18 8.38 -15.94 14.06
CA ASN A 18 8.20 -16.91 15.12
C ASN A 18 7.71 -16.20 16.38
N THR A 19 6.60 -16.67 16.94
CA THR A 19 6.00 -16.13 18.16
C THR A 19 6.03 -17.20 19.27
N PRO A 20 7.22 -17.51 19.86
CA PRO A 20 7.35 -18.58 20.84
C PRO A 20 6.59 -18.26 22.14
N HIS A 21 6.37 -17.00 22.46
CA HIS A 21 5.61 -16.53 23.60
C HIS A 21 4.86 -15.24 23.24
N PRO A 22 3.72 -14.89 23.89
CA PRO A 22 2.91 -13.71 23.57
C PRO A 22 3.64 -12.36 23.60
N GLN A 23 4.82 -12.30 24.25
CA GLN A 23 5.61 -11.06 24.38
C GLN A 23 6.89 -11.07 23.53
N ARG A 24 7.10 -12.11 22.71
CA ARG A 24 8.30 -12.24 21.90
C ARG A 24 7.93 -12.60 20.45
N CYS A 25 8.29 -11.73 19.55
CA CYS A 25 8.20 -11.94 18.11
C CYS A 25 9.59 -11.81 17.50
N ASP A 26 10.07 -12.86 16.88
CA ASP A 26 11.34 -12.88 16.17
C ASP A 26 11.05 -12.90 14.66
N VAL A 27 11.55 -11.92 13.91
CA VAL A 27 11.56 -11.96 12.45
C VAL A 27 12.63 -12.96 12.03
N VAL A 28 12.18 -14.07 11.42
CA VAL A 28 13.06 -15.18 11.02
C VAL A 28 13.67 -14.91 9.65
N ALA A 29 12.86 -14.45 8.70
CA ALA A 29 13.28 -14.14 7.34
C ALA A 29 12.30 -13.20 6.63
N THR A 30 12.83 -12.49 5.62
CA THR A 30 12.04 -11.72 4.66
C THR A 30 12.34 -12.19 3.25
N PHE A 31 11.32 -12.19 2.40
CA PHE A 31 11.40 -12.61 1.01
C PHE A 31 10.65 -11.61 0.14
N HIS A 32 11.01 -11.56 -1.14
CA HIS A 32 10.36 -10.66 -2.10
C HIS A 32 10.01 -11.45 -3.36
N THR A 33 8.81 -11.23 -3.87
CA THR A 33 8.35 -11.78 -5.15
C THR A 33 7.72 -10.68 -5.99
N GLN A 34 7.39 -11.03 -7.23
CA GLN A 34 6.52 -10.18 -8.04
C GLN A 34 5.19 -9.94 -7.31
N GLY A 35 4.55 -8.80 -7.63
CA GLY A 35 3.26 -8.46 -7.05
C GLY A 35 2.16 -9.43 -7.46
N ILE A 36 1.31 -9.78 -6.51
CA ILE A 36 0.16 -10.66 -6.71
C ILE A 36 -1.11 -9.81 -6.60
N THR A 37 -1.82 -9.68 -7.73
CA THR A 37 -3.06 -8.91 -7.82
C THR A 37 -4.14 -9.76 -8.52
N PRO A 38 -4.93 -10.52 -7.77
CA PRO A 38 -5.85 -11.52 -8.32
C PRO A 38 -6.89 -11.00 -9.31
N ILE A 39 -7.25 -9.72 -9.20
CA ILE A 39 -8.19 -9.08 -10.13
C ILE A 39 -7.62 -8.88 -11.54
N HIS A 40 -6.27 -8.86 -11.68
CA HIS A 40 -5.58 -8.57 -12.95
C HIS A 40 -4.75 -9.72 -13.48
N GLN A 41 -4.50 -10.75 -12.66
CA GLN A 41 -3.62 -11.86 -13.01
C GLN A 41 -4.40 -13.16 -13.14
N GLN A 42 -3.99 -13.99 -14.10
CA GLN A 42 -4.51 -15.34 -14.24
C GLN A 42 -4.01 -16.24 -13.10
N PRO A 43 -4.80 -17.22 -12.66
CA PRO A 43 -4.43 -18.14 -11.57
C PRO A 43 -3.07 -18.83 -11.75
N ASP A 44 -2.71 -19.19 -12.98
CA ASP A 44 -1.45 -19.86 -13.27
C ASP A 44 -0.23 -18.96 -13.06
N VAL A 45 -0.35 -17.68 -13.37
CA VAL A 45 0.70 -16.67 -13.07
C VAL A 45 0.93 -16.57 -11.57
N ILE A 46 -0.15 -16.49 -10.79
CA ILE A 46 -0.07 -16.43 -9.32
C ILE A 46 0.55 -17.71 -8.76
N ARG A 47 0.16 -18.89 -9.25
CA ARG A 47 0.80 -20.16 -8.86
C ARG A 47 2.29 -20.18 -9.16
N GLN A 48 2.70 -19.64 -10.30
CA GLN A 48 4.10 -19.57 -10.67
C GLN A 48 4.88 -18.65 -9.73
N ILE A 49 4.36 -17.50 -9.39
CA ILE A 49 4.99 -16.58 -8.44
C ILE A 49 5.15 -17.26 -7.07
N ILE A 50 4.10 -17.82 -6.51
CA ILE A 50 4.16 -18.45 -5.19
C ILE A 50 5.00 -19.74 -5.24
N GLY A 51 4.74 -20.63 -6.21
CA GLY A 51 5.36 -21.95 -6.30
C GLY A 51 6.82 -21.93 -6.72
N HIS A 52 7.25 -20.97 -7.54
CA HIS A 52 8.64 -20.89 -7.98
C HIS A 52 9.42 -19.80 -7.25
N GLU A 53 8.95 -18.55 -7.26
CA GLU A 53 9.74 -17.45 -6.70
C GLU A 53 9.83 -17.55 -5.17
N LEU A 54 8.70 -17.70 -4.48
CA LEU A 54 8.70 -17.76 -3.01
C LEU A 54 9.27 -19.07 -2.49
N ILE A 55 8.82 -20.21 -3.03
CA ILE A 55 9.27 -21.52 -2.55
C ILE A 55 10.77 -21.73 -2.79
N SER A 56 11.32 -21.25 -3.91
CA SER A 56 12.77 -21.30 -4.14
C SER A 56 13.53 -20.54 -3.06
N GLN A 57 13.09 -19.38 -2.66
CA GLN A 57 13.72 -18.58 -1.60
C GLN A 57 13.58 -19.26 -0.23
N LEU A 58 12.40 -19.78 0.10
CA LEU A 58 12.16 -20.54 1.33
C LEU A 58 13.03 -21.81 1.42
N SER A 59 13.24 -22.52 0.30
CA SER A 59 14.02 -23.76 0.26
C SER A 59 15.53 -23.56 0.40
N THR A 60 16.04 -22.38 0.02
CA THR A 60 17.45 -21.99 0.17
C THR A 60 17.76 -21.38 1.53
N PHE A 61 16.74 -21.10 2.32
CA PHE A 61 16.94 -20.55 3.67
C PHE A 61 17.66 -21.55 4.57
N PRO A 62 18.74 -21.16 5.30
CA PRO A 62 19.54 -22.08 6.07
C PRO A 62 18.71 -22.81 7.14
N ARG A 63 18.63 -24.14 7.05
CA ARG A 63 17.96 -24.97 8.07
C ARG A 63 18.46 -24.70 9.50
N ALA A 64 19.73 -24.35 9.64
CA ALA A 64 20.34 -24.04 10.93
C ALA A 64 19.65 -22.87 11.67
N SER A 65 19.19 -21.86 10.95
CA SER A 65 18.44 -20.71 11.53
C SER A 65 17.04 -21.12 12.00
N LEU A 66 16.46 -22.13 11.37
CA LEU A 66 15.15 -22.69 11.75
C LEU A 66 15.26 -23.66 12.94
N ILE A 67 16.41 -24.33 13.10
CA ILE A 67 16.69 -25.20 14.25
C ILE A 67 16.81 -24.38 15.52
N GLN A 68 17.50 -23.24 15.47
CA GLN A 68 17.65 -22.35 16.62
C GLN A 68 16.32 -21.74 17.09
N SER A 69 15.33 -21.62 16.19
CA SER A 69 13.99 -21.13 16.52
C SER A 69 13.00 -22.22 16.96
N GLY A 70 13.45 -23.49 17.13
CA GLY A 70 12.60 -24.59 17.62
C GLY A 70 11.66 -25.22 16.59
N VAL A 71 11.90 -25.01 15.28
CA VAL A 71 10.98 -25.33 14.19
C VAL A 71 11.22 -26.70 13.54
N LEU A 72 12.21 -27.46 13.99
CA LEU A 72 12.61 -28.69 13.31
C LEU A 72 12.05 -29.97 13.94
N GLU A 73 10.82 -30.32 13.60
CA GLU A 73 10.41 -31.77 13.58
C GLU A 73 9.44 -32.10 12.44
N SER A 74 9.12 -31.17 11.55
CA SER A 74 8.12 -31.36 10.48
C SER A 74 8.58 -30.76 9.15
N PRO A 75 8.11 -31.23 7.98
CA PRO A 75 8.37 -30.51 6.73
C PRO A 75 7.93 -29.06 6.89
N LEU A 76 8.82 -28.13 6.57
CA LEU A 76 8.77 -26.68 6.79
C LEU A 76 7.43 -26.01 6.47
N MET A 77 6.56 -26.69 5.77
CA MET A 77 5.35 -26.15 5.16
C MET A 77 4.05 -26.57 5.84
N SER A 78 4.03 -27.61 6.67
CA SER A 78 2.76 -28.22 7.15
C SER A 78 2.16 -27.54 8.37
N ASN A 79 2.87 -26.63 9.05
CA ASN A 79 2.42 -25.94 10.25
C ASN A 79 2.57 -24.40 10.18
N ILE A 80 2.69 -23.85 8.99
CA ILE A 80 2.76 -22.40 8.81
C ILE A 80 1.32 -21.83 8.73
N GLU A 81 1.01 -20.85 9.55
CA GLU A 81 -0.15 -19.99 9.37
C GLU A 81 0.20 -18.92 8.33
N VAL A 82 -0.62 -18.73 7.31
CA VAL A 82 -0.37 -17.77 6.25
C VAL A 82 -1.40 -16.65 6.28
N PHE A 83 -0.94 -15.42 6.41
CA PHE A 83 -1.73 -14.21 6.38
C PHE A 83 -1.37 -13.40 5.13
N PHE A 84 -2.20 -13.51 4.12
CA PHE A 84 -1.99 -12.82 2.84
C PHE A 84 -2.87 -11.58 2.75
N TYR A 85 -2.25 -10.43 2.55
CA TYR A 85 -2.90 -9.15 2.32
C TYR A 85 -2.55 -8.68 0.91
N GLY A 86 -3.56 -8.40 0.09
CA GLY A 86 -3.26 -8.02 -1.29
C GLY A 86 -4.27 -7.09 -1.94
N SER A 87 -3.72 -6.19 -2.75
CA SER A 87 -4.51 -5.37 -3.65
C SER A 87 -5.29 -6.25 -4.63
N GLY A 88 -6.60 -6.02 -4.77
CA GLY A 88 -7.48 -6.85 -5.60
C GLY A 88 -7.95 -8.15 -4.96
N CYS A 89 -7.64 -8.43 -3.69
CA CYS A 89 -8.25 -9.50 -2.90
C CYS A 89 -9.68 -9.14 -2.49
N THR A 90 -10.56 -9.07 -3.48
CA THR A 90 -12.00 -8.85 -3.24
C THR A 90 -12.66 -10.13 -2.71
N PRO A 91 -13.87 -10.05 -2.12
CA PRO A 91 -14.62 -11.23 -1.66
C PRO A 91 -14.74 -12.34 -2.72
N THR A 92 -14.81 -11.98 -4.00
CA THR A 92 -14.86 -12.92 -5.12
C THR A 92 -13.54 -13.68 -5.34
N HIS A 93 -12.39 -13.05 -5.07
CA HIS A 93 -11.06 -13.64 -5.31
C HIS A 93 -10.47 -14.35 -4.08
N VAL A 94 -10.92 -14.01 -2.88
CA VAL A 94 -10.44 -14.62 -1.63
C VAL A 94 -10.50 -16.15 -1.63
N PRO A 95 -11.60 -16.82 -2.06
CA PRO A 95 -11.66 -18.29 -2.06
C PRO A 95 -10.61 -18.94 -2.98
N MET A 96 -10.35 -18.33 -4.14
CA MET A 96 -9.33 -18.79 -5.08
C MET A 96 -7.94 -18.68 -4.46
N MET A 97 -7.62 -17.53 -3.87
CA MET A 97 -6.32 -17.28 -3.24
C MET A 97 -6.08 -18.22 -2.05
N LYS A 98 -7.08 -18.41 -1.16
CA LYS A 98 -6.99 -19.36 -0.04
C LYS A 98 -6.66 -20.78 -0.54
N ARG A 99 -7.34 -21.26 -1.57
CA ARG A 99 -7.08 -22.58 -2.15
C ARG A 99 -5.66 -22.68 -2.69
N MET A 100 -5.19 -21.70 -3.47
CA MET A 100 -3.87 -21.73 -4.08
C MET A 100 -2.75 -21.70 -3.04
N LEU A 101 -2.85 -20.84 -2.04
CA LEU A 101 -1.92 -20.81 -0.92
C LEU A 101 -1.96 -22.13 -0.12
N GLY A 102 -3.16 -22.68 0.15
CA GLY A 102 -3.33 -23.95 0.83
C GLY A 102 -2.68 -25.12 0.08
N GLU A 103 -2.79 -25.18 -1.25
CA GLU A 103 -2.14 -26.17 -2.10
C GLU A 103 -0.60 -26.09 -2.00
N VAL A 104 -0.05 -24.87 -2.02
CA VAL A 104 1.41 -24.67 -1.98
C VAL A 104 1.98 -24.94 -0.60
N PHE A 105 1.33 -24.46 0.46
CA PHE A 105 1.85 -24.59 1.84
C PHE A 105 1.39 -25.86 2.56
N SER A 106 0.54 -26.67 1.94
CA SER A 106 -0.08 -27.85 2.58
C SER A 106 -0.69 -27.50 3.96
N SER A 107 -1.20 -26.27 4.09
CA SER A 107 -1.75 -25.70 5.32
C SER A 107 -3.23 -25.39 5.17
N GLN A 108 -3.97 -25.58 6.25
CA GLN A 108 -5.38 -25.17 6.33
C GLN A 108 -5.57 -23.80 7.03
N ASN A 109 -4.52 -23.30 7.67
CA ASN A 109 -4.54 -22.04 8.39
C ASN A 109 -4.11 -20.90 7.44
N ILE A 110 -4.98 -20.58 6.47
CA ILE A 110 -4.76 -19.54 5.47
C ILE A 110 -5.81 -18.45 5.63
N GLU A 111 -5.36 -17.24 5.90
CA GLU A 111 -6.19 -16.05 5.84
C GLU A 111 -5.79 -15.19 4.63
N VAL A 112 -6.78 -14.67 3.93
CA VAL A 112 -6.61 -13.77 2.79
C VAL A 112 -7.51 -12.56 2.98
N HIS A 113 -6.91 -11.39 2.93
CA HIS A 113 -7.57 -10.11 3.13
C HIS A 113 -7.14 -9.09 2.06
N SER A 114 -7.87 -7.96 1.99
CA SER A 114 -7.49 -6.83 1.16
C SER A 114 -6.29 -6.07 1.73
N ASP A 115 -5.63 -5.27 0.89
CA ASP A 115 -4.64 -4.28 1.29
C ASP A 115 -5.19 -3.24 2.28
N LEU A 116 -6.48 -2.91 2.16
CA LEU A 116 -7.13 -2.01 3.10
C LEU A 116 -7.27 -2.62 4.50
N THR A 117 -7.53 -3.94 4.61
CA THR A 117 -7.50 -4.65 5.89
C THR A 117 -6.08 -4.69 6.46
N ALA A 118 -5.06 -4.84 5.60
CA ALA A 118 -3.66 -4.71 6.04
C ALA A 118 -3.39 -3.33 6.66
N ALA A 119 -3.81 -2.28 5.99
CA ALA A 119 -3.65 -0.91 6.48
C ALA A 119 -4.35 -0.72 7.84
N ALA A 120 -5.61 -1.17 7.98
CA ALA A 120 -6.38 -1.05 9.21
C ALA A 120 -5.69 -1.79 10.38
N ARG A 121 -5.34 -3.06 10.19
CA ARG A 121 -4.66 -3.88 11.21
C ARG A 121 -3.28 -3.34 11.57
N ALA A 122 -2.50 -2.91 10.57
CA ALA A 122 -1.16 -2.37 10.82
C ALA A 122 -1.18 -1.05 11.59
N LEU A 123 -2.08 -0.15 11.23
CA LEU A 123 -2.11 1.21 11.74
C LEU A 123 -2.89 1.35 13.06
N CYS A 124 -4.04 0.68 13.14
CA CYS A 124 -4.95 0.81 14.28
C CYS A 124 -4.80 -0.33 15.30
N GLN A 125 -4.13 -1.43 14.92
CA GLN A 125 -4.05 -2.64 15.75
C GLN A 125 -5.46 -3.15 16.14
N HIS A 126 -5.83 -3.12 17.40
CA HIS A 126 -7.14 -3.52 17.93
C HIS A 126 -7.97 -2.34 18.41
N GLU A 127 -7.57 -1.10 18.06
CA GLU A 127 -8.29 0.11 18.47
C GLU A 127 -9.11 0.69 17.30
N PRO A 128 -10.25 1.33 17.59
CA PRO A 128 -11.00 2.05 16.58
C PRO A 128 -10.18 3.20 15.96
N GLY A 129 -10.27 3.37 14.65
CA GLY A 129 -9.55 4.42 13.93
C GLY A 129 -9.99 4.56 12.48
N ILE A 130 -9.44 5.55 11.80
CA ILE A 130 -9.58 5.71 10.36
C ILE A 130 -8.24 5.34 9.73
N ALA A 131 -8.22 4.30 8.90
CA ALA A 131 -7.01 3.84 8.23
C ALA A 131 -7.05 4.19 6.74
N CYS A 132 -5.93 4.73 6.23
CA CYS A 132 -5.82 5.23 4.86
C CYS A 132 -4.58 4.67 4.18
N ILE A 133 -4.73 4.37 2.89
CA ILE A 133 -3.62 4.07 1.98
C ILE A 133 -3.43 5.28 1.07
N LEU A 134 -2.22 5.86 1.05
CA LEU A 134 -1.83 6.93 0.14
C LEU A 134 -0.53 6.58 -0.59
N GLY A 135 -0.67 6.03 -1.79
CA GLY A 135 0.42 5.62 -2.67
C GLY A 135 0.16 6.08 -4.11
N THR A 136 0.36 5.18 -5.09
CA THR A 136 -0.04 5.43 -6.49
C THR A 136 -1.53 5.71 -6.61
N GLY A 137 -2.38 4.94 -5.91
CA GLY A 137 -3.79 5.20 -5.68
C GLY A 137 -4.06 5.61 -4.23
N ALA A 138 -5.34 5.77 -3.87
CA ALA A 138 -5.78 6.08 -2.53
C ALA A 138 -6.97 5.21 -2.11
N ASN A 139 -7.04 4.89 -0.81
CA ASN A 139 -8.20 4.21 -0.22
C ASN A 139 -8.30 4.57 1.26
N SER A 140 -9.46 4.38 1.88
CA SER A 140 -9.66 4.64 3.31
C SER A 140 -10.74 3.76 3.89
N CYS A 141 -10.73 3.56 5.19
CA CYS A 141 -11.81 2.88 5.91
C CYS A 141 -11.98 3.40 7.34
N LEU A 142 -13.18 3.27 7.84
CA LEU A 142 -13.48 3.32 9.27
C LEU A 142 -13.39 1.90 9.83
N TYR A 143 -12.55 1.73 10.84
CA TYR A 143 -12.21 0.47 11.49
C TYR A 143 -12.66 0.51 12.96
N ASP A 144 -13.26 -0.56 13.47
CA ASP A 144 -13.75 -0.63 14.85
C ASP A 144 -12.80 -1.32 15.85
N GLY A 145 -11.63 -1.73 15.38
CA GLY A 145 -10.65 -2.51 16.14
C GLY A 145 -10.64 -4.01 15.75
N GLN A 146 -11.62 -4.46 14.98
CA GLN A 146 -11.72 -5.83 14.48
C GLN A 146 -11.99 -5.88 12.98
N ASP A 147 -13.00 -5.13 12.52
CA ASP A 147 -13.49 -5.14 11.16
C ASP A 147 -13.57 -3.74 10.54
N ILE A 148 -13.53 -3.70 9.23
CA ILE A 148 -13.85 -2.50 8.45
C ILE A 148 -15.37 -2.34 8.45
N ILE A 149 -15.88 -1.30 9.14
CA ILE A 149 -17.30 -1.04 9.25
C ILE A 149 -17.84 -0.07 8.20
N GLN A 150 -16.96 0.73 7.59
CA GLN A 150 -17.30 1.60 6.47
C GLN A 150 -16.08 1.82 5.57
N ASN A 151 -16.31 1.91 4.26
CA ASN A 151 -15.29 2.25 3.26
C ASN A 151 -15.87 3.28 2.28
N THR A 152 -15.16 4.38 2.08
CA THR A 152 -15.45 5.30 0.97
C THR A 152 -14.83 4.73 -0.30
N PRO A 153 -15.60 4.50 -1.39
CA PRO A 153 -15.09 3.87 -2.60
C PRO A 153 -13.94 4.66 -3.24
N ALA A 154 -12.83 4.00 -3.52
CA ALA A 154 -11.62 4.61 -4.11
C ALA A 154 -11.85 5.09 -5.55
N LEU A 155 -12.58 4.35 -6.38
CA LEU A 155 -13.00 4.63 -7.76
C LEU A 155 -11.86 4.77 -8.79
N GLY A 156 -10.58 4.67 -8.41
CA GLY A 156 -9.41 4.81 -9.28
C GLY A 156 -9.10 6.26 -9.67
N TYR A 157 -7.96 6.49 -10.29
CA TYR A 157 -7.35 7.81 -10.50
C TYR A 157 -8.11 8.75 -11.46
N ILE A 158 -9.07 8.25 -12.22
CA ILE A 158 -9.91 9.05 -13.11
C ILE A 158 -11.10 9.63 -12.36
N LEU A 159 -11.76 8.81 -11.53
CA LEU A 159 -13.02 9.14 -10.88
C LEU A 159 -12.89 9.41 -9.37
N GLY A 160 -11.74 9.13 -8.80
CA GLY A 160 -11.46 9.23 -7.37
C GLY A 160 -9.96 9.29 -7.11
N ASP A 161 -9.48 8.50 -6.12
CA ASP A 161 -8.09 8.42 -5.66
C ASP A 161 -7.50 9.78 -5.24
N GLU A 162 -8.32 10.73 -4.78
CA GLU A 162 -7.85 12.00 -4.24
C GLU A 162 -6.76 11.73 -3.18
N GLY A 163 -5.77 12.58 -3.10
CA GLY A 163 -4.63 12.41 -2.18
C GLY A 163 -3.53 11.50 -2.72
N SER A 164 -3.79 10.68 -3.75
CA SER A 164 -2.81 9.78 -4.34
C SER A 164 -1.76 10.51 -5.18
N GLY A 165 -0.66 9.79 -5.47
CA GLY A 165 0.37 10.25 -6.39
C GLY A 165 -0.12 10.40 -7.83
N SER A 166 -1.04 9.55 -8.27
CA SER A 166 -1.60 9.64 -9.62
C SER A 166 -2.49 10.87 -9.81
N VAL A 167 -3.28 11.21 -8.78
CA VAL A 167 -4.10 12.43 -8.81
C VAL A 167 -3.23 13.68 -8.65
N LEU A 168 -2.21 13.66 -7.78
CA LEU A 168 -1.23 14.73 -7.70
C LEU A 168 -0.56 14.96 -9.06
N GLY A 169 -0.14 13.88 -9.74
CA GLY A 169 0.45 13.97 -11.07
C GLY A 169 -0.50 14.56 -12.11
N ARG A 170 -1.77 14.20 -12.07
CA ARG A 170 -2.80 14.78 -12.95
C ARG A 170 -2.98 16.28 -12.69
N LEU A 171 -3.02 16.69 -11.42
CA LEU A 171 -3.10 18.11 -11.03
C LEU A 171 -1.85 18.86 -11.47
N PHE A 172 -0.66 18.30 -11.26
CA PHE A 172 0.61 18.85 -11.69
C PHE A 172 0.66 19.05 -13.20
N MET A 173 0.33 18.03 -14.01
CA MET A 173 0.30 18.14 -15.46
C MET A 173 -0.69 19.22 -15.93
N ASN A 174 -1.84 19.31 -15.28
CA ASN A 174 -2.80 20.37 -15.59
C ASN A 174 -2.21 21.76 -15.29
N ALA A 175 -1.60 21.93 -14.12
CA ALA A 175 -1.03 23.19 -13.67
C ALA A 175 0.11 23.67 -14.58
N ILE A 176 1.08 22.83 -14.90
CA ILE A 176 2.25 23.22 -15.71
C ILE A 176 1.89 23.60 -17.16
N PHE A 177 0.80 23.05 -17.72
CA PHE A 177 0.39 23.38 -19.08
C PHE A 177 -0.68 24.49 -19.18
N LYS A 178 -1.43 24.75 -18.13
CA LYS A 178 -2.56 25.69 -18.18
C LYS A 178 -2.41 26.93 -17.31
N ASN A 179 -1.54 26.90 -16.31
CA ASN A 179 -1.31 28.05 -15.45
C ASN A 179 0.02 28.73 -15.78
N PRO A 180 0.03 29.99 -16.27
CA PRO A 180 1.26 30.70 -16.60
C PRO A 180 2.26 30.83 -15.45
N ALA A 181 1.79 30.83 -14.19
CA ALA A 181 2.67 30.89 -13.03
C ALA A 181 3.60 29.66 -12.91
N PHE A 182 3.27 28.53 -13.56
CA PHE A 182 4.09 27.32 -13.59
C PHE A 182 5.02 27.22 -14.81
N ALA A 183 5.22 28.30 -15.58
CA ALA A 183 6.01 28.26 -16.82
C ALA A 183 7.45 27.77 -16.58
N ASP A 184 8.11 28.26 -15.55
CA ASP A 184 9.48 27.85 -15.20
C ASP A 184 9.53 26.40 -14.73
N VAL A 185 8.61 26.00 -13.87
CA VAL A 185 8.45 24.59 -13.41
C VAL A 185 8.22 23.65 -14.60
N ARG A 186 7.36 24.04 -15.55
CA ARG A 186 7.13 23.26 -16.77
C ARG A 186 8.41 23.07 -17.56
N ASN A 187 9.15 24.15 -17.81
CA ASN A 187 10.34 24.10 -18.66
C ASN A 187 11.41 23.22 -17.99
N ASP A 188 11.61 23.36 -16.69
CA ASP A 188 12.55 22.53 -15.92
C ASP A 188 12.13 21.07 -15.91
N TYR A 189 10.87 20.77 -15.57
CA TYR A 189 10.34 19.40 -15.56
C TYR A 189 10.51 18.69 -16.90
N LEU A 190 10.12 19.36 -18.01
CA LEU A 190 10.22 18.80 -19.36
C LEU A 190 11.68 18.57 -19.77
N ALA A 191 12.58 19.48 -19.47
CA ALA A 191 14.01 19.35 -19.75
C ALA A 191 14.64 18.22 -18.95
N LYS A 192 14.40 18.16 -17.64
CA LYS A 192 14.93 17.14 -16.74
C LYS A 192 14.50 15.72 -17.14
N ASN A 193 13.26 15.55 -17.52
CA ASN A 193 12.68 14.25 -17.88
C ASN A 193 12.77 13.95 -19.38
N LYS A 194 13.28 14.87 -20.20
CA LYS A 194 13.37 14.75 -21.68
C LYS A 194 12.02 14.40 -22.30
N LEU A 195 10.96 15.08 -21.85
CA LEU A 195 9.59 14.85 -22.28
C LEU A 195 9.06 16.06 -23.07
N THR A 196 8.23 15.78 -24.04
CA THR A 196 7.36 16.77 -24.69
C THR A 196 5.92 16.60 -24.19
N GLN A 197 5.05 17.56 -24.52
CA GLN A 197 3.62 17.42 -24.26
C GLN A 197 3.02 16.18 -24.97
N ALA A 198 3.48 15.88 -26.17
CA ALA A 198 3.02 14.72 -26.93
C ALA A 198 3.39 13.40 -26.24
N ASP A 199 4.61 13.29 -25.69
CA ASP A 199 5.05 12.11 -24.96
C ASP A 199 4.20 11.90 -23.70
N ILE A 200 3.86 12.96 -22.98
CA ILE A 200 3.00 12.88 -21.80
C ILE A 200 1.60 12.37 -22.18
N ILE A 201 1.00 12.90 -23.25
CA ILE A 201 -0.30 12.43 -23.75
C ILE A 201 -0.23 10.96 -24.14
N GLN A 202 0.84 10.54 -24.80
CA GLN A 202 1.04 9.14 -25.16
C GLN A 202 1.13 8.26 -23.92
N LYS A 203 1.98 8.61 -22.94
CA LYS A 203 2.18 7.83 -21.70
C LYS A 203 0.91 7.69 -20.88
N VAL A 204 0.10 8.75 -20.82
CA VAL A 204 -1.13 8.73 -20.00
C VAL A 204 -2.28 7.98 -20.67
N TYR A 205 -2.44 8.13 -22.01
CA TYR A 205 -3.65 7.66 -22.70
C TYR A 205 -3.45 6.48 -23.65
N ARG A 206 -2.21 6.15 -24.00
CA ARG A 206 -1.92 5.10 -25.00
C ARG A 206 -1.05 3.97 -24.47
N GLU A 207 -0.22 4.25 -23.45
CA GLU A 207 0.63 3.25 -22.84
C GLU A 207 -0.08 2.61 -21.62
N PRO A 208 0.27 1.37 -21.25
CA PRO A 208 -0.22 0.77 -20.02
C PRO A 208 0.31 1.53 -18.80
N MET A 209 -0.45 1.48 -17.72
CA MET A 209 -0.04 2.05 -16.42
C MET A 209 0.12 3.59 -16.40
N GLY A 210 -0.73 4.33 -17.12
CA GLY A 210 -0.73 5.80 -17.11
C GLY A 210 -0.85 6.41 -15.70
N ASN A 211 -1.54 5.74 -14.78
CA ASN A 211 -1.60 6.11 -13.37
C ASN A 211 -0.23 6.07 -12.69
N ARG A 212 0.60 5.06 -12.97
CA ARG A 212 1.97 4.97 -12.43
C ARG A 212 2.86 6.08 -12.99
N PHE A 213 2.78 6.33 -14.29
CA PHE A 213 3.48 7.47 -14.89
C PHE A 213 3.11 8.78 -14.22
N LEU A 214 1.83 9.04 -13.99
CA LEU A 214 1.39 10.23 -13.26
C LEU A 214 1.96 10.25 -11.83
N ALA A 215 1.93 9.13 -11.11
CA ALA A 215 2.44 9.06 -9.76
C ALA A 215 3.96 9.33 -9.67
N THR A 216 4.76 8.99 -10.70
CA THR A 216 6.21 9.30 -10.67
C THR A 216 6.52 10.78 -10.63
N THR A 217 5.59 11.66 -11.02
CA THR A 217 5.78 13.11 -10.93
C THR A 217 5.94 13.59 -9.49
N SER A 218 5.45 12.82 -8.51
CA SER A 218 5.63 13.13 -7.09
C SER A 218 7.10 13.25 -6.71
N LEU A 219 8.00 12.47 -7.31
CA LEU A 219 9.44 12.56 -7.03
C LEU A 219 10.01 13.93 -7.41
N TYR A 220 9.60 14.46 -8.57
CA TYR A 220 10.00 15.80 -8.99
C TYR A 220 9.43 16.87 -8.05
N ILE A 221 8.16 16.74 -7.64
CA ILE A 221 7.52 17.70 -6.75
C ILE A 221 8.20 17.70 -5.37
N GLU A 222 8.54 16.52 -4.84
CA GLU A 222 9.23 16.35 -3.56
C GLU A 222 10.59 17.09 -3.54
N GLU A 223 11.37 16.97 -4.61
CA GLU A 223 12.66 17.66 -4.75
C GLU A 223 12.53 19.20 -4.82
N HIS A 224 11.31 19.75 -5.03
CA HIS A 224 11.06 21.17 -5.25
C HIS A 224 9.96 21.73 -4.32
N LEU A 225 9.83 21.19 -3.12
CA LEU A 225 8.82 21.63 -2.13
C LEU A 225 9.08 23.02 -1.56
N ASP A 226 10.26 23.60 -1.76
CA ASP A 226 10.58 25.01 -1.53
C ASP A 226 9.78 25.95 -2.44
N ASN A 227 9.31 25.47 -3.58
CA ASN A 227 8.41 26.20 -4.46
C ASN A 227 6.98 26.17 -3.88
N SER A 228 6.48 27.34 -3.46
CA SER A 228 5.17 27.47 -2.83
C SER A 228 4.00 27.01 -3.72
N LEU A 229 4.12 27.09 -5.05
CA LEU A 229 3.09 26.61 -5.97
C LEU A 229 2.99 25.09 -5.95
N LEU A 230 4.14 24.39 -5.91
CA LEU A 230 4.19 22.94 -5.83
C LEU A 230 3.73 22.45 -4.45
N CYS A 231 4.21 23.09 -3.38
CA CYS A 231 3.75 22.79 -2.03
C CYS A 231 2.22 22.95 -1.92
N GLY A 232 1.67 24.06 -2.45
CA GLY A 232 0.22 24.30 -2.47
C GLY A 232 -0.58 23.24 -3.24
N LEU A 233 -0.03 22.70 -4.34
CA LEU A 233 -0.66 21.60 -5.06
C LEU A 233 -0.77 20.33 -4.20
N VAL A 234 0.28 20.00 -3.45
CA VAL A 234 0.28 18.82 -2.55
C VAL A 234 -0.75 18.99 -1.43
N VAL A 235 -0.74 20.14 -0.76
CA VAL A 235 -1.72 20.44 0.30
C VAL A 235 -3.14 20.36 -0.25
N GLN A 236 -3.40 20.95 -1.42
CA GLN A 236 -4.72 20.92 -2.06
C GLN A 236 -5.17 19.47 -2.41
N ASN A 237 -4.26 18.63 -2.88
CA ASN A 237 -4.54 17.21 -3.17
C ASN A 237 -4.97 16.47 -1.89
N PHE A 238 -4.26 16.66 -0.78
CA PHE A 238 -4.62 16.04 0.49
C PHE A 238 -5.90 16.62 1.09
N ARG A 239 -6.12 17.92 1.00
CA ARG A 239 -7.39 18.52 1.42
C ARG A 239 -8.59 17.90 0.70
N GLN A 240 -8.44 17.65 -0.62
CA GLN A 240 -9.49 16.99 -1.38
C GLN A 240 -9.71 15.55 -0.89
N PHE A 241 -8.65 14.83 -0.51
CA PHE A 241 -8.76 13.52 0.10
C PHE A 241 -9.59 13.55 1.40
N PHE A 242 -9.27 14.45 2.32
CA PHE A 242 -10.04 14.57 3.56
C PHE A 242 -11.53 14.86 3.29
N ARG A 243 -11.82 15.78 2.39
CA ARG A 243 -13.20 16.14 2.05
C ARG A 243 -14.00 15.00 1.42
N SER A 244 -13.38 14.30 0.47
CA SER A 244 -14.06 13.25 -0.29
C SER A 244 -14.11 11.92 0.44
N ASN A 245 -13.07 11.58 1.21
CA ASN A 245 -12.89 10.22 1.73
C ASN A 245 -13.03 10.13 3.26
N ILE A 246 -12.68 11.19 4.02
CA ILE A 246 -12.65 11.14 5.49
C ILE A 246 -13.91 11.76 6.11
N VAL A 247 -14.32 12.94 5.63
CA VAL A 247 -15.54 13.60 6.10
C VAL A 247 -16.78 12.69 6.09
N PRO A 248 -17.00 11.83 5.08
CA PRO A 248 -18.15 10.92 5.06
C PRO A 248 -18.23 9.93 6.22
N TYR A 249 -17.12 9.63 6.93
CA TYR A 249 -17.16 8.77 8.11
C TYR A 249 -17.78 9.44 9.33
N ASN A 250 -17.85 10.78 9.34
CA ASN A 250 -18.44 11.57 10.41
C ASN A 250 -17.84 11.24 11.81
N ARG A 251 -16.53 11.02 11.88
CA ARG A 251 -15.76 10.67 13.08
C ARG A 251 -14.53 11.56 13.25
N PRO A 252 -14.72 12.89 13.44
CA PRO A 252 -13.60 13.81 13.66
C PRO A 252 -12.88 13.61 15.01
N ASP A 253 -13.48 12.82 15.88
CA ASP A 253 -12.92 12.39 17.17
C ASP A 253 -11.82 11.33 17.03
N LEU A 254 -11.79 10.59 15.94
CA LEU A 254 -10.81 9.54 15.71
C LEU A 254 -9.55 10.05 15.01
N PRO A 255 -8.36 9.51 15.34
CA PRO A 255 -7.16 9.76 14.57
C PRO A 255 -7.28 9.19 13.16
N VAL A 256 -6.71 9.90 12.19
CA VAL A 256 -6.60 9.44 10.81
C VAL A 256 -5.18 8.93 10.59
N HIS A 257 -5.04 7.62 10.40
CA HIS A 257 -3.76 6.94 10.23
C HIS A 257 -3.49 6.68 8.76
N PHE A 258 -2.21 6.67 8.37
CA PHE A 258 -1.83 6.55 6.97
C PHE A 258 -0.72 5.52 6.75
N VAL A 259 -0.83 4.79 5.63
CA VAL A 259 0.26 3.98 5.09
C VAL A 259 0.47 4.31 3.62
N GLY A 260 1.74 4.35 3.20
CA GLY A 260 2.13 4.54 1.81
C GLY A 260 3.09 5.70 1.59
N SER A 261 3.72 5.70 0.42
CA SER A 261 4.80 6.64 0.08
C SER A 261 4.34 8.10 0.07
N MET A 262 3.13 8.38 -0.41
CA MET A 262 2.63 9.77 -0.45
C MET A 262 2.46 10.35 0.96
N ALA A 263 1.89 9.60 1.89
CA ALA A 263 1.74 10.05 3.27
C ALA A 263 3.10 10.22 3.97
N HIS A 264 4.04 9.30 3.70
CA HIS A 264 5.36 9.29 4.33
C HIS A 264 6.24 10.46 3.86
N HIS A 265 6.35 10.64 2.55
CA HIS A 265 7.23 11.67 1.96
C HIS A 265 6.69 13.10 2.08
N TYR A 266 5.37 13.25 2.16
CA TYR A 266 4.71 14.56 2.23
C TYR A 266 4.03 14.81 3.59
N LEU A 267 4.56 14.22 4.66
CA LEU A 267 3.95 14.31 6.00
C LEU A 267 3.65 15.75 6.45
N PRO A 268 4.53 16.75 6.30
CA PRO A 268 4.20 18.12 6.69
C PRO A 268 2.98 18.70 5.95
N GLN A 269 2.85 18.43 4.65
CA GLN A 269 1.73 18.89 3.84
C GLN A 269 0.43 18.14 4.16
N LEU A 270 0.56 16.87 4.54
CA LEU A 270 -0.57 16.04 4.99
C LEU A 270 -1.12 16.55 6.33
N GLU A 271 -0.24 16.88 7.28
CA GLU A 271 -0.61 17.45 8.58
C GLU A 271 -1.28 18.82 8.42
N GLU A 272 -0.72 19.68 7.56
CA GLU A 272 -1.33 20.98 7.22
C GLU A 272 -2.74 20.79 6.64
N ALA A 273 -2.90 19.87 5.68
CA ALA A 273 -4.19 19.58 5.08
C ALA A 273 -5.20 19.04 6.09
N ALA A 274 -4.77 18.13 6.98
CA ALA A 274 -5.60 17.58 8.05
C ALA A 274 -6.11 18.69 8.98
N GLN A 275 -5.21 19.55 9.44
CA GLN A 275 -5.55 20.68 10.31
C GLN A 275 -6.56 21.63 9.66
N LEU A 276 -6.35 21.94 8.37
CA LEU A 276 -7.26 22.82 7.61
C LEU A 276 -8.67 22.24 7.43
N GLU A 277 -8.80 20.92 7.44
CA GLU A 277 -10.08 20.21 7.31
C GLU A 277 -10.65 19.70 8.65
N GLY A 278 -10.01 20.07 9.79
CA GLY A 278 -10.52 19.78 11.14
C GLY A 278 -10.23 18.35 11.63
N PHE A 279 -9.21 17.70 11.07
CA PHE A 279 -8.76 16.38 11.47
C PHE A 279 -7.35 16.42 12.05
N HIS A 280 -6.93 15.30 12.66
CA HIS A 280 -5.55 15.11 13.12
C HIS A 280 -4.96 13.82 12.55
N VAL A 281 -3.70 13.90 12.17
CA VAL A 281 -2.93 12.77 11.68
C VAL A 281 -2.48 11.93 12.87
N GLY A 282 -2.73 10.63 12.79
CA GLY A 282 -2.24 9.64 13.75
C GLY A 282 -0.91 9.02 13.30
N THR A 283 -0.83 7.70 13.33
CA THR A 283 0.36 6.95 12.87
C THR A 283 0.53 7.06 11.36
N VAL A 284 1.76 7.28 10.91
CA VAL A 284 2.13 7.25 9.48
C VAL A 284 3.25 6.24 9.26
N MET A 285 3.02 5.30 8.35
CA MET A 285 3.97 4.24 7.97
C MET A 285 4.22 4.26 6.47
N GLN A 286 5.44 3.95 6.05
CA GLN A 286 5.75 3.78 4.62
C GLN A 286 5.20 2.47 4.06
N SER A 287 5.23 1.39 4.86
CA SER A 287 4.73 0.04 4.54
C SER A 287 3.96 -0.52 5.74
N PRO A 288 2.93 -1.35 5.53
CA PRO A 288 2.16 -1.92 6.63
C PRO A 288 2.88 -3.06 7.36
N MET A 289 4.00 -3.60 6.83
CA MET A 289 4.61 -4.85 7.31
C MET A 289 4.97 -4.81 8.80
N GLU A 290 5.58 -3.74 9.29
CA GLU A 290 5.96 -3.63 10.72
C GLU A 290 4.73 -3.66 11.64
N GLY A 291 3.68 -2.95 11.26
CA GLY A 291 2.41 -2.96 11.97
C GLY A 291 1.70 -4.31 11.92
N LEU A 292 1.76 -5.01 10.78
CA LEU A 292 1.23 -6.37 10.63
C LEU A 292 1.99 -7.39 11.47
N ILE A 293 3.32 -7.28 11.56
CA ILE A 293 4.14 -8.12 12.46
C ILE A 293 3.66 -7.92 13.89
N THR A 294 3.48 -6.68 14.33
CA THR A 294 2.99 -6.36 15.68
C THR A 294 1.59 -6.92 15.91
N TYR A 295 0.68 -6.77 14.94
CA TYR A 295 -0.69 -7.30 15.00
C TYR A 295 -0.73 -8.82 15.15
N HIS A 296 0.10 -9.54 14.41
CA HIS A 296 0.15 -10.99 14.43
C HIS A 296 1.05 -11.59 15.53
N ALA A 297 1.79 -10.76 16.25
CA ALA A 297 2.61 -11.18 17.38
C ALA A 297 1.83 -11.33 18.67
N GLN A 298 0.63 -10.80 18.73
CA GLN A 298 -0.27 -10.81 19.89
C GLN A 298 -1.00 -12.14 20.07
#